data_4afd076f36ead118ea8835d0cdb72b15
#
_entry.id   4afd076f36ead118ea8835d0cdb72b15
#
_cell.length_a   1.000
_cell.length_b   1.000
_cell.length_c   1.000
_cell.angle_alpha   90.00
_cell.angle_beta   90.00
_cell.angle_gamma   90.00
#
_symmetry.space_group_name_H-M   'P 1'
#
loop_
_entity.id
_entity.type
_entity.pdbx_description
1 polymer ?
#
loop_
_entity_poly.entity_id
_entity_poly.type
_entity_poly.pdbx_seq_one_letter_code
_entity_poly.pdbx_strand_id
1 'polypeptide(L)'
;MSLDADWRAGIDAVDAALIDEYQSDFPVESRPFERVAREIDAETGADVDADAVLERVRNLREQGVFRRFGAVLNPPVIGSSTLAAVRAPEDRFDEIAEIINGYRQVNHNYRRDHEWNQWFVVTAGSREKRDAILAEIADRTGCEVLNLPMLTDYYIDLEFPVVNDDRFARESVAETTVSATRISEDARGDLTPLEADLLLAIQDGFPLSATPYADVAAEIDAEIDDVLGGVDRLLADGCIKRIGCVVNHIVTGFTDNCMVVWNVPDEDLDRLGETVGSLPYVTLCYHRPRRPEQAWEYNLFTMIHGREADAVDAKIDELAADYLPVEHERLYSTETLKQTGAQYESLVAHGE
;
A
#
# COMPACT_ATOMS: atom_id res chain seq x y z
N MET A 1 -8.73 13.08 13.92
CA MET A 1 -9.27 14.40 13.58
C MET A 1 -10.36 14.14 12.56
N SER A 2 -11.62 14.21 12.95
CA SER A 2 -12.76 14.05 12.03
C SER A 2 -12.72 15.24 11.08
N LEU A 3 -12.40 15.00 9.82
CA LEU A 3 -12.59 15.99 8.77
C LEU A 3 -14.10 16.06 8.51
N ASP A 4 -14.66 17.26 8.63
CA ASP A 4 -16.06 17.53 8.34
C ASP A 4 -16.44 17.08 6.94
N ALA A 5 -17.58 16.51 6.86
CA ALA A 5 -18.14 15.59 5.90
C ALA A 5 -18.35 16.08 4.47
N ASP A 6 -17.68 17.11 3.94
CA ASP A 6 -17.92 17.50 2.56
C ASP A 6 -16.67 18.00 1.80
N TRP A 7 -15.57 17.23 1.87
CA TRP A 7 -14.42 17.47 1.01
C TRP A 7 -14.82 17.44 -0.48
N ARG A 8 -15.87 16.71 -0.85
CA ARG A 8 -16.39 16.62 -2.21
C ARG A 8 -17.10 17.89 -2.69
N ALA A 9 -17.67 18.71 -1.81
CA ALA A 9 -18.41 19.90 -2.20
C ALA A 9 -17.55 20.99 -2.86
N GLY A 10 -16.21 20.91 -2.70
CA GLY A 10 -15.26 21.84 -3.31
C GLY A 10 -14.48 21.29 -4.49
N ILE A 11 -14.71 20.02 -4.89
CA ILE A 11 -13.98 19.35 -5.96
C ILE A 11 -14.60 19.71 -7.32
N ASP A 12 -13.79 20.29 -8.19
CA ASP A 12 -14.12 20.51 -9.59
C ASP A 12 -13.57 19.39 -10.52
N ALA A 13 -13.73 19.54 -11.82
CA ALA A 13 -13.29 18.53 -12.79
C ALA A 13 -11.77 18.32 -12.80
N VAL A 14 -10.97 19.36 -12.50
CA VAL A 14 -9.52 19.26 -12.41
C VAL A 14 -9.09 18.47 -11.17
N ASP A 15 -9.72 18.77 -10.03
CA ASP A 15 -9.46 18.02 -8.80
C ASP A 15 -9.88 16.56 -8.94
N ALA A 16 -11.01 16.29 -9.60
CA ALA A 16 -11.51 14.94 -9.87
C ALA A 16 -10.51 14.14 -10.73
N ALA A 17 -10.01 14.72 -11.81
CA ALA A 17 -8.99 14.10 -12.65
C ALA A 17 -7.69 13.83 -11.87
N LEU A 18 -7.20 14.80 -11.07
CA LEU A 18 -6.03 14.61 -10.22
C LEU A 18 -6.20 13.47 -9.20
N ILE A 19 -7.42 13.31 -8.65
CA ILE A 19 -7.71 12.29 -7.64
C ILE A 19 -7.84 10.91 -8.27
N ASP A 20 -8.54 10.76 -9.38
CA ASP A 20 -8.85 9.45 -9.94
C ASP A 20 -7.80 8.94 -10.94
N GLU A 21 -7.13 9.83 -11.70
CA GLU A 21 -6.24 9.41 -12.80
C GLU A 21 -4.75 9.47 -12.47
N TYR A 22 -4.34 10.37 -11.54
CA TYR A 22 -2.92 10.52 -11.22
C TYR A 22 -2.51 9.85 -9.90
N GLN A 23 -3.19 8.79 -9.52
CA GLN A 23 -2.72 7.88 -8.45
C GLN A 23 -1.57 7.00 -8.94
N SER A 24 -1.51 6.72 -10.24
CA SER A 24 -0.44 6.00 -10.94
C SER A 24 -0.01 6.78 -12.19
N ASP A 25 1.00 6.27 -12.87
CA ASP A 25 1.48 6.75 -14.17
C ASP A 25 1.82 8.26 -14.24
N PHE A 26 2.14 8.85 -13.07
CA PHE A 26 2.59 10.24 -13.03
C PHE A 26 3.87 10.40 -13.86
N PRO A 27 3.98 11.44 -14.72
CA PRO A 27 5.07 11.54 -15.69
C PRO A 27 6.47 11.56 -15.06
N VAL A 28 7.38 10.74 -15.60
CA VAL A 28 8.81 10.71 -15.25
C VAL A 28 9.55 11.60 -16.25
N GLU A 29 9.55 12.91 -16.01
CA GLU A 29 10.20 13.90 -16.85
C GLU A 29 10.60 15.15 -16.05
N SER A 30 11.45 16.00 -16.60
CA SER A 30 12.00 17.16 -15.88
C SER A 30 10.95 18.16 -15.38
N ARG A 31 9.82 18.27 -16.06
CA ARG A 31 8.69 19.18 -15.74
C ARG A 31 7.35 18.46 -15.83
N PRO A 32 7.10 17.51 -14.93
CA PRO A 32 5.96 16.60 -15.07
C PRO A 32 4.61 17.32 -15.00
N PHE A 33 4.49 18.38 -14.23
CA PHE A 33 3.25 19.15 -14.10
C PHE A 33 2.84 19.88 -15.39
N GLU A 34 3.79 20.19 -16.31
CA GLU A 34 3.45 20.72 -17.63
C GLU A 34 2.71 19.72 -18.51
N ARG A 35 3.06 18.42 -18.38
CA ARG A 35 2.37 17.34 -19.06
C ARG A 35 1.00 17.09 -18.45
N VAL A 36 0.91 16.97 -17.12
CA VAL A 36 -0.35 16.79 -16.39
C VAL A 36 -1.35 17.91 -16.73
N ALA A 37 -0.90 19.17 -16.74
CA ALA A 37 -1.77 20.28 -17.09
C ALA A 37 -2.34 20.17 -18.51
N ARG A 38 -1.51 19.79 -19.49
CA ARG A 38 -1.98 19.59 -20.89
C ARG A 38 -2.97 18.44 -21.01
N GLU A 39 -2.78 17.34 -20.29
CA GLU A 39 -3.65 16.20 -20.33
C GLU A 39 -5.01 16.54 -19.69
N ILE A 40 -5.01 17.16 -18.51
CA ILE A 40 -6.23 17.64 -17.84
C ILE A 40 -6.99 18.68 -18.67
N ASP A 41 -6.28 19.65 -19.28
CA ASP A 41 -6.91 20.65 -20.15
C ASP A 41 -7.59 19.99 -21.36
N ALA A 42 -6.92 19.02 -21.99
CA ALA A 42 -7.45 18.29 -23.12
C ALA A 42 -8.71 17.48 -22.76
N GLU A 43 -8.79 16.95 -21.55
CA GLU A 43 -9.91 16.15 -21.08
C GLU A 43 -11.08 17.00 -20.58
N THR A 44 -10.77 18.00 -19.73
CA THR A 44 -11.79 18.79 -19.02
C THR A 44 -12.13 20.11 -19.69
N GLY A 45 -11.25 20.63 -20.55
CA GLY A 45 -11.34 21.98 -21.12
C GLY A 45 -11.18 23.10 -20.09
N ALA A 46 -10.47 22.83 -19.00
CA ALA A 46 -10.41 23.71 -17.83
C ALA A 46 -9.41 24.88 -17.95
N ASP A 47 -8.62 24.96 -19.05
CA ASP A 47 -7.59 25.98 -19.29
C ASP A 47 -6.64 26.16 -18.06
N VAL A 48 -6.02 25.05 -17.63
CA VAL A 48 -5.13 25.02 -16.47
C VAL A 48 -3.66 24.94 -16.90
N ASP A 49 -2.78 25.66 -16.21
CA ASP A 49 -1.33 25.56 -16.38
C ASP A 49 -0.66 24.72 -15.29
N ALA A 50 0.63 24.47 -15.44
CA ALA A 50 1.42 23.64 -14.52
C ALA A 50 1.43 24.18 -13.08
N ASP A 51 1.46 25.50 -12.91
CA ASP A 51 1.48 26.11 -11.58
C ASP A 51 0.12 25.96 -10.89
N ALA A 52 -0.97 26.08 -11.64
CA ALA A 52 -2.33 25.84 -11.12
C ALA A 52 -2.53 24.36 -10.71
N VAL A 53 -2.05 23.42 -11.52
CA VAL A 53 -2.11 21.99 -11.18
C VAL A 53 -1.29 21.69 -9.91
N LEU A 54 -0.06 22.19 -9.83
CA LEU A 54 0.80 21.99 -8.65
C LEU A 54 0.16 22.58 -7.38
N GLU A 55 -0.47 23.75 -7.48
CA GLU A 55 -1.17 24.36 -6.35
C GLU A 55 -2.38 23.52 -5.91
N ARG A 56 -3.13 22.92 -6.84
CA ARG A 56 -4.22 22.00 -6.51
C ARG A 56 -3.74 20.75 -5.80
N VAL A 57 -2.63 20.15 -6.26
CA VAL A 57 -2.03 19.00 -5.56
C VAL A 57 -1.63 19.37 -4.13
N ARG A 58 -1.06 20.57 -3.92
CA ARG A 58 -0.74 21.08 -2.58
C ARG A 58 -2.00 21.24 -1.72
N ASN A 59 -3.03 21.86 -2.26
CA ASN A 59 -4.30 22.08 -1.56
C ASN A 59 -4.97 20.75 -1.18
N LEU A 60 -5.04 19.78 -2.08
CA LEU A 60 -5.58 18.44 -1.81
C LEU A 60 -4.75 17.70 -0.75
N ARG A 61 -3.43 17.90 -0.72
CA ARG A 61 -2.57 17.37 0.35
C ARG A 61 -2.83 18.06 1.69
N GLU A 62 -2.97 19.39 1.72
CA GLU A 62 -3.28 20.15 2.95
C GLU A 62 -4.65 19.79 3.52
N GLN A 63 -5.63 19.50 2.66
CA GLN A 63 -6.94 18.99 3.03
C GLN A 63 -6.91 17.52 3.47
N GLY A 64 -5.77 16.83 3.33
CA GLY A 64 -5.58 15.44 3.70
C GLY A 64 -6.18 14.43 2.70
N VAL A 65 -6.68 14.87 1.53
CA VAL A 65 -7.16 14.00 0.44
C VAL A 65 -6.00 13.18 -0.11
N PHE A 66 -4.84 13.82 -0.35
CA PHE A 66 -3.60 13.12 -0.62
C PHE A 66 -2.75 13.01 0.64
N ARG A 67 -2.25 11.81 0.93
CA ARG A 67 -1.26 11.59 1.99
C ARG A 67 0.12 12.11 1.57
N ARG A 68 0.50 11.82 0.33
CA ARG A 68 1.77 12.22 -0.27
C ARG A 68 1.66 12.20 -1.79
N PHE A 69 2.59 12.87 -2.43
CA PHE A 69 2.93 12.74 -3.84
C PHE A 69 4.25 11.99 -3.94
N GLY A 70 4.31 10.89 -4.67
CA GLY A 70 5.56 10.13 -4.77
C GLY A 70 5.43 8.69 -5.23
N ALA A 71 6.53 7.98 -5.05
CA ALA A 71 6.66 6.58 -5.41
C ALA A 71 5.99 5.66 -4.36
N VAL A 72 5.29 4.64 -4.82
CA VAL A 72 4.86 3.50 -4.02
C VAL A 72 5.90 2.40 -4.19
N LEU A 73 6.71 2.20 -3.16
CA LEU A 73 7.79 1.22 -3.17
C LEU A 73 7.24 -0.21 -3.08
N ASN A 74 8.00 -1.18 -3.57
CA ASN A 74 7.69 -2.59 -3.52
C ASN A 74 8.58 -3.33 -2.51
N PRO A 75 8.22 -3.39 -1.22
CA PRO A 75 9.07 -3.94 -0.18
C PRO A 75 9.58 -5.36 -0.42
N PRO A 76 8.78 -6.29 -0.98
CA PRO A 76 9.26 -7.62 -1.31
C PRO A 76 10.40 -7.67 -2.33
N VAL A 77 10.53 -6.66 -3.19
CA VAL A 77 11.58 -6.60 -4.23
C VAL A 77 12.84 -5.89 -3.74
N ILE A 78 12.67 -4.79 -3.01
CA ILE A 78 13.79 -3.94 -2.58
C ILE A 78 14.35 -4.29 -1.19
N GLY A 79 13.63 -5.12 -0.43
CA GLY A 79 14.01 -5.50 0.92
C GLY A 79 13.23 -6.71 1.41
N SER A 80 12.75 -6.67 2.63
CA SER A 80 11.90 -7.71 3.20
C SER A 80 10.76 -7.10 3.99
N SER A 81 9.56 -7.62 3.81
CA SER A 81 8.37 -7.18 4.53
C SER A 81 7.57 -8.37 5.04
N THR A 82 6.93 -8.20 6.19
CA THR A 82 6.01 -9.19 6.73
C THR A 82 4.83 -8.54 7.43
N LEU A 83 3.68 -9.18 7.33
CA LEU A 83 2.56 -8.94 8.23
C LEU A 83 2.82 -9.76 9.50
N ALA A 84 2.72 -9.14 10.65
CA ALA A 84 2.87 -9.79 11.93
C ALA A 84 1.69 -9.46 12.83
N ALA A 85 1.46 -10.33 13.82
CA ALA A 85 0.46 -10.06 14.84
C ALA A 85 0.94 -10.52 16.22
N VAL A 86 0.37 -9.92 17.27
CA VAL A 86 0.52 -10.36 18.66
C VAL A 86 -0.84 -10.48 19.33
N ARG A 87 -0.90 -11.33 20.36
CA ARG A 87 -2.03 -11.40 21.32
C ARG A 87 -1.68 -10.48 22.50
N ALA A 88 -2.00 -9.19 22.38
CA ALA A 88 -1.74 -8.23 23.44
C ALA A 88 -2.80 -8.38 24.54
N PRO A 89 -2.40 -8.61 25.83
CA PRO A 89 -3.33 -8.54 26.94
C PRO A 89 -4.01 -7.18 27.01
N GLU A 90 -5.31 -7.15 27.28
CA GLU A 90 -6.11 -5.92 27.24
C GLU A 90 -5.59 -4.83 28.17
N ASP A 91 -5.11 -5.23 29.35
CA ASP A 91 -4.54 -4.33 30.38
C ASP A 91 -3.14 -3.78 30.01
N ARG A 92 -2.50 -4.32 28.97
CA ARG A 92 -1.21 -3.86 28.46
C ARG A 92 -1.26 -3.46 26.98
N PHE A 93 -2.45 -3.40 26.37
CA PHE A 93 -2.58 -3.18 24.93
C PHE A 93 -1.90 -1.88 24.47
N ASP A 94 -2.16 -0.77 25.15
CA ASP A 94 -1.59 0.54 24.82
C ASP A 94 -0.08 0.56 24.98
N GLU A 95 0.48 -0.04 26.07
CA GLU A 95 1.92 -0.18 26.29
C GLU A 95 2.58 -0.95 25.13
N ILE A 96 1.98 -2.07 24.72
CA ILE A 96 2.48 -2.91 23.64
C ILE A 96 2.40 -2.16 22.30
N ALA A 97 1.31 -1.42 22.07
CA ALA A 97 1.14 -0.59 20.88
C ALA A 97 2.22 0.49 20.78
N GLU A 98 2.54 1.16 21.89
CA GLU A 98 3.63 2.15 21.96
C GLU A 98 5.00 1.51 21.67
N ILE A 99 5.30 0.33 22.23
CA ILE A 99 6.55 -0.40 21.97
C ILE A 99 6.67 -0.70 20.47
N ILE A 100 5.62 -1.27 19.84
CA ILE A 100 5.61 -1.63 18.42
C ILE A 100 5.69 -0.37 17.54
N ASN A 101 4.96 0.68 17.87
CA ASN A 101 4.98 1.95 17.13
C ASN A 101 6.33 2.68 17.20
N GLY A 102 7.14 2.40 18.23
CA GLY A 102 8.48 2.97 18.39
C GLY A 102 9.48 2.52 17.32
N TYR A 103 9.21 1.43 16.60
CA TYR A 103 10.07 0.98 15.50
C TYR A 103 9.73 1.76 14.21
N ARG A 104 10.72 2.39 13.59
CA ARG A 104 10.55 3.07 12.30
C ARG A 104 10.14 2.10 11.20
N GLN A 105 10.62 0.86 11.27
CA GLN A 105 10.36 -0.24 10.34
C GLN A 105 8.92 -0.76 10.42
N VAL A 106 8.19 -0.45 11.49
CA VAL A 106 6.74 -0.68 11.56
C VAL A 106 6.02 0.47 10.87
N ASN A 107 5.43 0.20 9.72
CA ASN A 107 4.74 1.21 8.90
C ASN A 107 3.21 1.19 9.01
N HIS A 108 2.64 0.06 9.41
CA HIS A 108 1.22 -0.10 9.71
C HIS A 108 1.05 -0.80 11.02
N ASN A 109 0.10 -0.37 11.85
CA ASN A 109 -0.29 -1.03 13.09
C ASN A 109 -1.78 -0.78 13.35
N TYR A 110 -2.55 -1.85 13.55
CA TYR A 110 -3.99 -1.84 13.71
C TYR A 110 -4.42 -2.69 14.89
N ARG A 111 -5.41 -2.21 15.65
CA ARG A 111 -6.21 -3.06 16.53
C ARG A 111 -7.29 -3.75 15.72
N ARG A 112 -7.49 -5.06 15.97
CA ARG A 112 -8.54 -5.86 15.33
C ARG A 112 -9.35 -6.63 16.36
N ASP A 113 -10.61 -6.85 16.04
CA ASP A 113 -11.51 -7.67 16.85
C ASP A 113 -11.24 -9.17 16.59
N HIS A 114 -10.19 -9.67 17.21
CA HIS A 114 -9.72 -11.05 17.08
C HIS A 114 -8.79 -11.39 18.25
N GLU A 115 -8.52 -12.70 18.52
CA GLU A 115 -7.55 -13.09 19.56
C GLU A 115 -6.12 -12.60 19.26
N TRP A 116 -5.69 -12.66 17.99
CA TRP A 116 -4.55 -11.89 17.49
C TRP A 116 -5.02 -10.46 17.27
N ASN A 117 -4.97 -9.65 18.32
CA ASN A 117 -5.70 -8.37 18.36
C ASN A 117 -4.88 -7.16 17.91
N GLN A 118 -3.56 -7.31 17.74
CA GLN A 118 -2.71 -6.24 17.22
C GLN A 118 -1.93 -6.73 16.02
N TRP A 119 -2.19 -6.10 14.85
CA TRP A 119 -1.64 -6.44 13.56
C TRP A 119 -0.77 -5.33 13.01
N PHE A 120 0.47 -5.66 12.63
CA PHE A 120 1.41 -4.67 12.14
C PHE A 120 2.26 -5.19 10.99
N VAL A 121 2.77 -4.27 10.17
CA VAL A 121 3.66 -4.57 9.05
C VAL A 121 5.06 -4.09 9.41
N VAL A 122 6.03 -5.00 9.33
CA VAL A 122 7.46 -4.69 9.48
C VAL A 122 8.11 -4.74 8.11
N THR A 123 8.83 -3.66 7.76
CA THR A 123 9.60 -3.56 6.52
C THR A 123 11.05 -3.21 6.85
N ALA A 124 12.00 -3.96 6.30
CA ALA A 124 13.42 -3.76 6.53
C ALA A 124 14.22 -3.99 5.25
N GLY A 125 15.45 -3.50 5.20
CA GLY A 125 16.35 -3.68 4.06
C GLY A 125 16.82 -5.13 3.87
N SER A 126 16.57 -6.05 4.83
CA SER A 126 16.87 -7.48 4.67
C SER A 126 15.97 -8.35 5.55
N ARG A 127 15.89 -9.64 5.22
CA ARG A 127 15.18 -10.66 6.02
C ARG A 127 15.76 -10.76 7.43
N GLU A 128 17.08 -10.79 7.54
CA GLU A 128 17.76 -10.89 8.83
C GLU A 128 17.42 -9.70 9.73
N LYS A 129 17.40 -8.48 9.17
CA LYS A 129 17.00 -7.28 9.91
C LYS A 129 15.54 -7.32 10.32
N ARG A 130 14.64 -7.75 9.42
CA ARG A 130 13.22 -7.93 9.70
C ARG A 130 13.00 -8.92 10.86
N ASP A 131 13.63 -10.09 10.78
CA ASP A 131 13.47 -11.16 11.76
C ASP A 131 14.09 -10.75 13.12
N ALA A 132 15.18 -10.00 13.13
CA ALA A 132 15.75 -9.42 14.34
C ALA A 132 14.80 -8.41 15.02
N ILE A 133 14.12 -7.56 14.24
CA ILE A 133 13.10 -6.63 14.75
C ILE A 133 11.93 -7.39 15.37
N LEU A 134 11.44 -8.45 14.72
CA LEU A 134 10.35 -9.27 15.27
C LEU A 134 10.75 -9.94 16.59
N ALA A 135 11.98 -10.47 16.67
CA ALA A 135 12.53 -11.06 17.90
C ALA A 135 12.63 -10.02 19.02
N GLU A 136 13.10 -8.81 18.72
CA GLU A 136 13.18 -7.72 19.71
C GLU A 136 11.78 -7.28 20.16
N ILE A 137 10.80 -7.21 19.27
CA ILE A 137 9.40 -6.93 19.63
C ILE A 137 8.88 -8.02 20.58
N ALA A 138 9.11 -9.30 20.28
CA ALA A 138 8.71 -10.41 21.15
C ALA A 138 9.33 -10.28 22.55
N ASP A 139 10.62 -10.01 22.63
CA ASP A 139 11.34 -9.86 23.89
C ASP A 139 10.82 -8.68 24.73
N ARG A 140 10.62 -7.52 24.10
CA ARG A 140 10.19 -6.29 24.78
C ARG A 140 8.74 -6.32 25.22
N THR A 141 7.87 -6.94 24.42
CA THR A 141 6.43 -7.03 24.73
C THR A 141 6.13 -8.23 25.64
N GLY A 142 6.96 -9.27 25.59
CA GLY A 142 6.71 -10.58 26.21
C GLY A 142 5.58 -11.34 25.50
N CYS A 143 5.17 -10.92 24.29
CA CYS A 143 4.16 -11.57 23.49
C CYS A 143 4.77 -12.47 22.42
N GLU A 144 4.11 -13.58 22.14
CA GLU A 144 4.42 -14.38 20.95
C GLU A 144 4.08 -13.58 19.69
N VAL A 145 4.97 -13.60 18.70
CA VAL A 145 4.76 -12.92 17.41
C VAL A 145 4.39 -13.93 16.33
N LEU A 146 3.23 -13.76 15.75
CA LEU A 146 2.81 -14.46 14.53
C LEU A 146 3.46 -13.77 13.32
N ASN A 147 4.32 -14.49 12.61
CA ASN A 147 5.06 -13.95 11.45
C ASN A 147 4.54 -14.54 10.15
N LEU A 148 3.97 -13.71 9.29
CA LEU A 148 3.26 -14.08 8.07
C LEU A 148 3.83 -13.32 6.85
N PRO A 149 5.02 -13.67 6.35
CA PRO A 149 5.56 -13.07 5.13
C PRO A 149 4.66 -13.40 3.93
N MET A 150 4.61 -12.49 2.95
CA MET A 150 3.90 -12.74 1.69
C MET A 150 4.68 -13.75 0.85
N LEU A 151 4.02 -14.81 0.39
CA LEU A 151 4.60 -15.86 -0.46
C LEU A 151 4.21 -15.69 -1.93
N THR A 152 2.99 -15.26 -2.18
CA THR A 152 2.48 -14.99 -3.52
C THR A 152 1.59 -13.75 -3.49
N ASP A 153 1.83 -12.83 -4.40
CA ASP A 153 0.96 -11.72 -4.72
C ASP A 153 0.06 -12.14 -5.88
N TYR A 154 -1.26 -12.18 -5.66
CA TYR A 154 -2.25 -12.38 -6.72
C TYR A 154 -2.76 -11.04 -7.24
N TYR A 155 -3.04 -10.12 -6.34
CA TYR A 155 -3.53 -8.80 -6.68
C TYR A 155 -3.29 -7.80 -5.56
N ILE A 156 -2.70 -6.67 -5.90
CA ILE A 156 -2.56 -5.52 -5.00
C ILE A 156 -2.94 -4.28 -5.79
N ASP A 157 -4.15 -3.80 -5.56
CA ASP A 157 -4.61 -2.50 -6.04
C ASP A 157 -4.60 -1.50 -4.87
N LEU A 158 -3.81 -0.47 -5.05
CA LEU A 158 -3.70 0.64 -4.11
C LEU A 158 -4.29 1.93 -4.70
N GLU A 159 -4.97 1.81 -5.84
CA GLU A 159 -5.71 2.89 -6.48
C GLU A 159 -7.16 2.85 -6.02
N PHE A 160 -7.66 3.98 -5.59
CA PHE A 160 -9.03 4.10 -5.13
C PHE A 160 -9.78 5.03 -6.08
N PRO A 161 -10.75 4.55 -6.89
CA PRO A 161 -11.63 5.42 -7.65
C PRO A 161 -12.52 6.18 -6.67
N VAL A 162 -12.13 7.41 -6.36
CA VAL A 162 -12.72 8.18 -5.26
C VAL A 162 -13.96 8.92 -5.71
N VAL A 163 -13.90 9.50 -6.90
CA VAL A 163 -15.01 10.32 -7.45
C VAL A 163 -16.02 9.43 -8.15
N ASN A 164 -15.57 8.46 -8.93
CA ASN A 164 -16.40 7.55 -9.74
C ASN A 164 -16.32 6.10 -9.26
N ASP A 165 -16.58 5.86 -7.97
CA ASP A 165 -16.51 4.51 -7.40
C ASP A 165 -17.75 3.68 -7.72
N ASP A 166 -17.59 2.74 -8.64
CA ASP A 166 -18.59 1.75 -9.03
C ASP A 166 -18.15 0.29 -8.78
N ARG A 167 -17.05 0.05 -8.03
CA ARG A 167 -16.43 -1.27 -7.82
C ARG A 167 -17.40 -2.32 -7.30
N PHE A 168 -18.33 -1.95 -6.43
CA PHE A 168 -19.32 -2.88 -5.88
C PHE A 168 -20.44 -3.20 -6.88
N ALA A 169 -20.59 -2.41 -7.94
CA ALA A 169 -21.57 -2.62 -9.00
C ALA A 169 -21.00 -3.34 -10.23
N ARG A 170 -19.69 -3.41 -10.39
CA ARG A 170 -19.03 -4.10 -11.50
C ARG A 170 -19.06 -5.62 -11.31
N GLU A 171 -19.26 -6.37 -12.40
CA GLU A 171 -19.22 -7.84 -12.39
C GLU A 171 -17.80 -8.39 -12.53
N SER A 172 -16.89 -7.63 -13.13
CA SER A 172 -15.49 -8.03 -13.30
C SER A 172 -14.56 -6.81 -13.45
N VAL A 173 -13.27 -6.98 -13.13
CA VAL A 173 -12.23 -6.02 -13.51
C VAL A 173 -12.01 -6.15 -15.01
N ALA A 174 -12.36 -5.12 -15.79
CA ALA A 174 -12.11 -5.11 -17.21
C ALA A 174 -10.59 -5.16 -17.45
N GLU A 175 -10.11 -6.21 -18.11
CA GLU A 175 -8.76 -6.36 -18.67
C GLU A 175 -7.58 -6.45 -17.69
N THR A 176 -7.77 -6.52 -16.36
CA THR A 176 -6.66 -6.77 -15.45
C THR A 176 -6.28 -8.24 -15.51
N THR A 177 -5.14 -8.54 -16.11
CA THR A 177 -4.55 -9.88 -16.06
C THR A 177 -4.01 -10.10 -14.65
N VAL A 178 -4.81 -10.73 -13.80
CA VAL A 178 -4.36 -11.19 -12.49
C VAL A 178 -3.52 -12.43 -12.70
N SER A 179 -2.30 -12.42 -12.22
CA SER A 179 -1.39 -13.57 -12.28
C SER A 179 -0.62 -13.71 -10.98
N ALA A 180 -0.47 -14.95 -10.52
CA ALA A 180 0.31 -15.26 -9.33
C ALA A 180 1.78 -14.84 -9.49
N THR A 181 2.19 -13.81 -8.75
CA THR A 181 3.59 -13.40 -8.65
C THR A 181 4.19 -13.99 -7.37
N ARG A 182 5.06 -14.97 -7.53
CA ARG A 182 5.74 -15.58 -6.39
C ARG A 182 6.80 -14.65 -5.85
N ILE A 183 6.75 -14.41 -4.55
CA ILE A 183 7.71 -13.59 -3.84
C ILE A 183 8.86 -14.49 -3.38
N SER A 184 10.05 -14.22 -3.89
CA SER A 184 11.27 -14.85 -3.39
C SER A 184 11.88 -13.95 -2.33
N GLU A 185 11.92 -14.43 -1.09
CA GLU A 185 12.57 -13.68 0.00
C GLU A 185 14.09 -13.50 -0.21
N ASP A 186 14.68 -14.25 -1.14
CA ASP A 186 16.10 -14.20 -1.50
C ASP A 186 16.35 -13.42 -2.81
N ALA A 187 15.32 -13.14 -3.61
CA ALA A 187 15.44 -12.35 -4.84
C ALA A 187 15.27 -10.86 -4.50
N ARG A 188 16.42 -10.21 -4.31
CA ARG A 188 16.47 -8.74 -4.31
C ARG A 188 16.71 -8.25 -5.72
N GLY A 189 16.10 -7.13 -6.08
CA GLY A 189 16.53 -6.37 -7.25
C GLY A 189 18.00 -5.99 -7.07
N ASP A 190 18.80 -6.16 -8.13
CA ASP A 190 20.19 -5.70 -8.15
C ASP A 190 20.21 -4.16 -8.20
N LEU A 191 20.17 -3.53 -7.02
CA LEU A 191 20.22 -2.08 -6.93
C LEU A 191 21.67 -1.59 -7.14
N THR A 192 21.84 -0.59 -7.98
CA THR A 192 23.08 0.21 -8.01
C THR A 192 23.13 1.14 -6.80
N PRO A 193 24.32 1.66 -6.41
CA PRO A 193 24.41 2.66 -5.34
C PRO A 193 23.49 3.88 -5.55
N LEU A 194 23.41 4.38 -6.78
CA LEU A 194 22.52 5.49 -7.13
C LEU A 194 21.04 5.14 -6.92
N GLU A 195 20.61 3.94 -7.30
CA GLU A 195 19.23 3.49 -7.12
C GLU A 195 18.88 3.28 -5.64
N ALA A 196 19.82 2.81 -4.84
CA ALA A 196 19.64 2.70 -3.40
C ALA A 196 19.48 4.07 -2.75
N ASP A 197 20.33 5.04 -3.09
CA ASP A 197 20.24 6.42 -2.60
C ASP A 197 18.94 7.10 -3.08
N LEU A 198 18.56 6.88 -4.35
CA LEU A 198 17.32 7.39 -4.92
C LEU A 198 16.08 6.85 -4.17
N LEU A 199 16.00 5.54 -3.92
CA LEU A 199 14.90 4.93 -3.17
C LEU A 199 14.82 5.47 -1.74
N LEU A 200 15.95 5.71 -1.08
CA LEU A 200 15.99 6.30 0.26
C LEU A 200 15.53 7.77 0.25
N ALA A 201 15.89 8.54 -0.77
CA ALA A 201 15.48 9.94 -0.90
C ALA A 201 13.96 10.08 -1.16
N ILE A 202 13.38 9.17 -1.97
CA ILE A 202 11.97 9.28 -2.38
C ILE A 202 10.98 8.46 -1.53
N GLN A 203 11.43 7.72 -0.52
CA GLN A 203 10.55 6.86 0.29
C GLN A 203 9.42 7.62 1.00
N ASP A 204 9.64 8.88 1.35
CA ASP A 204 8.65 9.77 1.97
C ASP A 204 7.85 10.59 0.93
N GLY A 205 8.15 10.44 -0.34
CA GLY A 205 7.54 11.13 -1.47
C GLY A 205 8.49 12.09 -2.19
N PHE A 206 8.03 12.66 -3.29
CA PHE A 206 8.75 13.70 -4.02
C PHE A 206 8.46 15.10 -3.45
N PRO A 207 9.38 16.05 -3.58
CA PRO A 207 9.11 17.47 -3.33
C PRO A 207 7.95 17.96 -4.20
N LEU A 208 7.02 18.74 -3.62
CA LEU A 208 5.96 19.40 -4.38
C LEU A 208 6.48 20.70 -4.99
N SER A 209 7.25 20.58 -6.05
CA SER A 209 7.84 21.67 -6.84
C SER A 209 7.56 21.50 -8.33
N ALA A 210 7.88 22.49 -9.13
CA ALA A 210 7.75 22.39 -10.60
C ALA A 210 8.73 21.37 -11.22
N THR A 211 9.81 21.03 -10.50
CA THR A 211 10.91 20.15 -10.95
C THR A 211 11.28 19.11 -9.90
N PRO A 212 10.35 18.24 -9.46
CA PRO A 212 10.55 17.34 -8.31
C PRO A 212 11.74 16.39 -8.47
N TYR A 213 11.99 15.91 -9.69
CA TYR A 213 13.13 15.02 -9.96
C TYR A 213 14.48 15.74 -9.92
N ALA A 214 14.52 17.03 -10.31
CA ALA A 214 15.73 17.84 -10.18
C ALA A 214 16.05 18.15 -8.70
N ASP A 215 15.03 18.34 -7.88
CA ASP A 215 15.21 18.54 -6.44
C ASP A 215 15.78 17.28 -5.77
N VAL A 216 15.27 16.08 -6.15
CA VAL A 216 15.84 14.79 -5.69
C VAL A 216 17.27 14.64 -6.19
N ALA A 217 17.57 14.96 -7.45
CA ALA A 217 18.93 14.90 -8.00
C ALA A 217 19.91 15.77 -7.19
N ALA A 218 19.48 16.98 -6.82
CA ALA A 218 20.29 17.88 -5.97
C ALA A 218 20.49 17.34 -4.54
N GLU A 219 19.49 16.62 -4.00
CA GLU A 219 19.58 16.02 -2.66
C GLU A 219 20.62 14.89 -2.59
N ILE A 220 20.67 14.04 -3.64
CA ILE A 220 21.59 12.89 -3.69
C ILE A 220 22.89 13.15 -4.44
N ASP A 221 23.17 14.41 -4.82
CA ASP A 221 24.37 14.83 -5.59
C ASP A 221 24.51 14.06 -6.93
N ALA A 222 23.40 13.96 -7.68
CA ALA A 222 23.33 13.28 -8.97
C ALA A 222 22.87 14.23 -10.10
N GLU A 223 23.08 13.80 -11.35
CA GLU A 223 22.53 14.51 -12.51
C GLU A 223 21.04 14.12 -12.72
N ILE A 224 20.24 15.09 -13.20
CA ILE A 224 18.79 14.85 -13.39
C ILE A 224 18.51 13.69 -14.35
N ASP A 225 19.30 13.52 -15.41
CA ASP A 225 19.13 12.44 -16.38
C ASP A 225 19.40 11.05 -15.76
N ASP A 226 20.32 10.98 -14.79
CA ASP A 226 20.60 9.76 -14.04
C ASP A 226 19.44 9.41 -13.10
N VAL A 227 18.82 10.42 -12.46
CA VAL A 227 17.64 10.23 -11.61
C VAL A 227 16.44 9.79 -12.44
N LEU A 228 16.14 10.45 -13.56
CA LEU A 228 15.03 10.04 -14.43
C LEU A 228 15.23 8.61 -14.95
N GLY A 229 16.43 8.30 -15.48
CA GLY A 229 16.76 6.95 -15.92
C GLY A 229 16.76 5.91 -14.79
N GLY A 230 17.13 6.29 -13.58
CA GLY A 230 17.06 5.46 -12.38
C GLY A 230 15.61 5.14 -12.00
N VAL A 231 14.73 6.13 -11.99
CA VAL A 231 13.29 5.95 -11.72
C VAL A 231 12.65 5.02 -12.76
N ASP A 232 12.94 5.23 -14.06
CA ASP A 232 12.42 4.36 -15.13
C ASP A 232 12.86 2.89 -14.95
N ARG A 233 14.13 2.65 -14.60
CA ARG A 233 14.62 1.29 -14.32
C ARG A 233 13.94 0.69 -13.08
N LEU A 234 13.82 1.46 -11.99
CA LEU A 234 13.17 1.00 -10.77
C LEU A 234 11.69 0.66 -10.96
N LEU A 235 11.00 1.36 -11.86
CA LEU A 235 9.64 1.00 -12.31
C LEU A 235 9.66 -0.29 -13.14
N ALA A 236 10.54 -0.39 -14.12
CA ALA A 236 10.64 -1.56 -15.01
C ALA A 236 11.01 -2.85 -14.24
N ASP A 237 11.87 -2.73 -13.21
CA ASP A 237 12.31 -3.83 -12.36
C ASP A 237 11.32 -4.12 -11.21
N GLY A 238 10.23 -3.36 -11.12
CA GLY A 238 9.20 -3.53 -10.11
C GLY A 238 9.62 -3.14 -8.68
N CYS A 239 10.74 -2.43 -8.52
CA CYS A 239 11.17 -1.85 -7.23
C CYS A 239 10.22 -0.73 -6.80
N ILE A 240 9.73 0.04 -7.75
CA ILE A 240 8.64 1.00 -7.61
C ILE A 240 7.41 0.41 -8.30
N LYS A 241 6.29 0.30 -7.60
CA LYS A 241 5.03 -0.18 -8.17
C LYS A 241 4.38 0.87 -9.06
N ARG A 242 4.39 2.12 -8.63
CA ARG A 242 3.79 3.27 -9.32
C ARG A 242 4.30 4.59 -8.75
N ILE A 243 4.12 5.66 -9.49
CA ILE A 243 4.36 7.04 -9.04
C ILE A 243 3.06 7.82 -9.21
N GLY A 244 2.67 8.58 -8.19
CA GLY A 244 1.47 9.39 -8.25
C GLY A 244 1.06 10.01 -6.93
N CYS A 245 -0.18 10.49 -6.92
CA CYS A 245 -0.82 11.04 -5.74
C CYS A 245 -1.41 9.92 -4.89
N VAL A 246 -0.85 9.67 -3.72
CA VAL A 246 -1.33 8.62 -2.81
C VAL A 246 -2.55 9.12 -2.04
N VAL A 247 -3.70 8.61 -2.39
CA VAL A 247 -4.99 8.98 -1.79
C VAL A 247 -5.09 8.49 -0.34
N ASN A 248 -5.70 9.29 0.50
CA ASN A 248 -6.09 8.91 1.84
C ASN A 248 -7.50 8.30 1.83
N HIS A 249 -7.58 6.99 1.68
CA HIS A 249 -8.84 6.27 1.57
C HIS A 249 -9.82 6.53 2.74
N ILE A 250 -9.31 6.76 3.96
CA ILE A 250 -10.16 7.08 5.13
C ILE A 250 -10.83 8.44 4.95
N VAL A 251 -10.05 9.48 4.55
CA VAL A 251 -10.58 10.83 4.32
C VAL A 251 -11.55 10.84 3.16
N THR A 252 -11.29 10.03 2.14
CA THR A 252 -12.17 9.91 0.97
C THR A 252 -13.40 9.02 1.20
N GLY A 253 -13.59 8.55 2.44
CA GLY A 253 -14.81 7.88 2.89
C GLY A 253 -14.77 6.35 2.84
N PHE A 254 -13.63 5.74 2.51
CA PHE A 254 -13.45 4.28 2.64
C PHE A 254 -13.08 3.92 4.07
N THR A 255 -14.04 4.05 4.98
CA THR A 255 -13.87 3.85 6.42
C THR A 255 -14.08 2.41 6.84
N ASP A 256 -14.88 1.68 6.06
CA ASP A 256 -15.24 0.31 6.35
C ASP A 256 -14.36 -0.62 5.52
N ASN A 257 -13.41 -1.26 6.20
CA ASN A 257 -12.49 -2.20 5.58
C ASN A 257 -12.36 -3.48 6.41
N CYS A 258 -12.34 -4.60 5.73
CA CYS A 258 -12.17 -5.90 6.36
C CYS A 258 -11.08 -6.69 5.66
N MET A 259 -10.12 -7.17 6.43
CA MET A 259 -9.23 -8.24 6.01
C MET A 259 -9.91 -9.57 6.31
N VAL A 260 -10.13 -10.37 5.28
CA VAL A 260 -10.67 -11.72 5.45
C VAL A 260 -9.57 -12.74 5.22
N VAL A 261 -9.46 -13.70 6.11
CA VAL A 261 -8.47 -14.77 6.05
C VAL A 261 -9.17 -16.10 5.83
N TRP A 262 -8.65 -16.90 4.89
CA TRP A 262 -9.30 -18.10 4.37
C TRP A 262 -8.38 -19.30 4.51
N ASN A 263 -8.94 -20.45 4.91
CA ASN A 263 -8.25 -21.73 4.96
C ASN A 263 -8.47 -22.50 3.65
N VAL A 264 -7.71 -22.13 2.60
CA VAL A 264 -7.84 -22.69 1.26
C VAL A 264 -6.98 -23.94 1.11
N PRO A 265 -7.48 -25.08 0.55
CA PRO A 265 -6.64 -26.22 0.19
C PRO A 265 -5.46 -25.79 -0.70
N ASP A 266 -4.26 -26.32 -0.43
CA ASP A 266 -3.03 -25.87 -1.11
C ASP A 266 -3.08 -26.13 -2.62
N GLU A 267 -3.75 -27.19 -3.06
CA GLU A 267 -3.94 -27.53 -4.47
C GLU A 267 -4.84 -26.55 -5.24
N ASP A 268 -5.70 -25.82 -4.54
CA ASP A 268 -6.63 -24.83 -5.13
C ASP A 268 -6.16 -23.39 -4.99
N LEU A 269 -5.11 -23.14 -4.21
CA LEU A 269 -4.74 -21.83 -3.72
C LEU A 269 -4.46 -20.82 -4.84
N ASP A 270 -3.61 -21.18 -5.82
CA ASP A 270 -3.27 -20.28 -6.92
C ASP A 270 -4.49 -19.97 -7.81
N ARG A 271 -5.27 -21.02 -8.16
CA ARG A 271 -6.48 -20.85 -8.98
C ARG A 271 -7.52 -19.95 -8.31
N LEU A 272 -7.77 -20.17 -7.01
CA LEU A 272 -8.74 -19.36 -6.25
C LEU A 272 -8.20 -17.96 -5.95
N GLY A 273 -6.90 -17.82 -5.66
CA GLY A 273 -6.25 -16.53 -5.46
C GLY A 273 -6.34 -15.64 -6.70
N GLU A 274 -6.06 -16.17 -7.90
CA GLU A 274 -6.22 -15.44 -9.16
C GLU A 274 -7.69 -15.09 -9.44
N THR A 275 -8.61 -16.05 -9.24
CA THR A 275 -10.05 -15.82 -9.43
C THR A 275 -10.55 -14.69 -8.53
N VAL A 276 -10.26 -14.77 -7.23
CA VAL A 276 -10.72 -13.80 -6.24
C VAL A 276 -10.03 -12.44 -6.42
N GLY A 277 -8.72 -12.45 -6.73
CA GLY A 277 -7.97 -11.23 -7.02
C GLY A 277 -8.51 -10.46 -8.24
N SER A 278 -9.23 -11.12 -9.15
CA SER A 278 -9.84 -10.47 -10.32
C SER A 278 -11.18 -9.78 -10.02
N LEU A 279 -11.73 -9.94 -8.81
CA LEU A 279 -13.01 -9.32 -8.45
C LEU A 279 -12.82 -7.82 -8.13
N PRO A 280 -13.65 -6.93 -8.70
CA PRO A 280 -13.42 -5.48 -8.63
C PRO A 280 -13.50 -4.88 -7.22
N TYR A 281 -14.15 -5.58 -6.29
CA TYR A 281 -14.27 -5.15 -4.90
C TYR A 281 -13.18 -5.72 -3.98
N VAL A 282 -12.32 -6.61 -4.48
CA VAL A 282 -11.14 -7.13 -3.76
C VAL A 282 -9.95 -6.25 -4.09
N THR A 283 -9.46 -5.52 -3.12
CA THR A 283 -8.36 -4.56 -3.31
C THR A 283 -6.99 -5.17 -3.06
N LEU A 284 -6.93 -6.24 -2.27
CA LEU A 284 -5.71 -7.02 -2.03
C LEU A 284 -6.07 -8.51 -1.98
N CYS A 285 -5.26 -9.34 -2.63
CA CYS A 285 -5.34 -10.79 -2.56
C CYS A 285 -3.95 -11.41 -2.59
N TYR A 286 -3.55 -12.11 -1.51
CA TYR A 286 -2.23 -12.70 -1.41
C TYR A 286 -2.17 -13.94 -0.54
N HIS A 287 -1.18 -14.80 -0.83
CA HIS A 287 -0.85 -15.99 -0.05
C HIS A 287 0.16 -15.66 1.04
N ARG A 288 -0.11 -16.15 2.27
CA ARG A 288 0.81 -16.15 3.41
C ARG A 288 0.87 -17.54 4.05
N PRO A 289 1.95 -17.90 4.77
CA PRO A 289 2.06 -19.25 5.34
C PRO A 289 1.06 -19.47 6.48
N ARG A 290 0.61 -20.70 6.61
CA ARG A 290 -0.01 -21.18 7.85
C ARG A 290 1.03 -21.25 8.98
N ARG A 291 0.56 -21.19 10.23
CA ARG A 291 1.35 -21.42 11.43
C ARG A 291 0.56 -22.28 12.41
N PRO A 292 0.42 -23.59 12.11
CA PRO A 292 -0.40 -24.50 12.96
C PRO A 292 0.11 -24.55 14.40
N GLU A 293 1.41 -24.40 14.63
CA GLU A 293 2.04 -24.32 15.94
C GLU A 293 1.57 -23.14 16.79
N GLN A 294 1.02 -22.11 16.14
CA GLN A 294 0.44 -20.91 16.74
C GLN A 294 -1.08 -20.86 16.58
N ALA A 295 -1.72 -21.98 16.22
CA ALA A 295 -3.14 -22.10 15.92
C ALA A 295 -3.61 -21.15 14.80
N TRP A 296 -2.78 -20.97 13.76
CA TRP A 296 -3.09 -20.17 12.60
C TRP A 296 -3.14 -21.03 11.33
N GLU A 297 -4.36 -21.35 10.87
CA GLU A 297 -4.61 -22.28 9.76
C GLU A 297 -4.89 -21.56 8.41
N TYR A 298 -4.97 -20.24 8.41
CA TYR A 298 -5.34 -19.45 7.22
C TYR A 298 -4.12 -19.16 6.34
N ASN A 299 -4.32 -19.24 5.00
CA ASN A 299 -3.26 -19.06 4.02
C ASN A 299 -3.59 -18.09 2.88
N LEU A 300 -4.86 -17.81 2.58
CA LEU A 300 -5.25 -16.79 1.63
C LEU A 300 -5.81 -15.57 2.39
N PHE A 301 -5.39 -14.39 1.97
CA PHE A 301 -5.78 -13.12 2.59
C PHE A 301 -6.39 -12.22 1.53
N THR A 302 -7.56 -11.69 1.80
CA THR A 302 -8.23 -10.70 0.96
C THR A 302 -8.54 -9.44 1.75
N MET A 303 -8.51 -8.28 1.08
CA MET A 303 -8.94 -7.03 1.66
C MET A 303 -10.07 -6.44 0.82
N ILE A 304 -11.13 -6.03 1.49
CA ILE A 304 -12.25 -5.32 0.88
C ILE A 304 -12.37 -3.97 1.57
N HIS A 305 -12.35 -2.90 0.77
CA HIS A 305 -12.56 -1.54 1.25
C HIS A 305 -13.90 -1.03 0.74
N GLY A 306 -14.68 -0.43 1.61
CA GLY A 306 -15.98 0.14 1.30
C GLY A 306 -16.29 1.39 2.10
N ARG A 307 -17.42 1.99 1.78
CA ARG A 307 -17.95 3.20 2.44
C ARG A 307 -19.02 2.86 3.46
N GLU A 308 -19.63 1.68 3.35
CA GLU A 308 -20.75 1.20 4.14
C GLU A 308 -20.45 -0.23 4.62
N ALA A 309 -20.51 -0.45 5.92
CA ALA A 309 -20.20 -1.75 6.53
C ALA A 309 -21.07 -2.89 5.97
N ASP A 310 -22.38 -2.67 5.85
CA ASP A 310 -23.33 -3.66 5.32
C ASP A 310 -22.99 -4.07 3.87
N ALA A 311 -22.49 -3.14 3.05
CA ALA A 311 -22.07 -3.42 1.67
C ALA A 311 -20.78 -4.25 1.64
N VAL A 312 -19.83 -3.98 2.53
CA VAL A 312 -18.61 -4.77 2.70
C VAL A 312 -18.96 -6.20 3.14
N ASP A 313 -19.84 -6.34 4.14
CA ASP A 313 -20.29 -7.63 4.64
C ASP A 313 -20.99 -8.45 3.56
N ALA A 314 -21.87 -7.82 2.77
CA ALA A 314 -22.55 -8.50 1.66
C ALA A 314 -21.57 -9.05 0.62
N LYS A 315 -20.47 -8.31 0.33
CA LYS A 315 -19.44 -8.78 -0.60
C LYS A 315 -18.56 -9.89 -0.01
N ILE A 316 -18.34 -9.90 1.29
CA ILE A 316 -17.67 -11.03 1.97
C ILE A 316 -18.57 -12.28 1.94
N ASP A 317 -19.88 -12.13 2.18
CA ASP A 317 -20.85 -13.23 2.08
C ASP A 317 -20.90 -13.81 0.65
N GLU A 318 -20.88 -12.95 -0.38
CA GLU A 318 -20.78 -13.35 -1.79
C GLU A 318 -19.50 -14.15 -2.06
N LEU A 319 -18.33 -13.64 -1.60
CA LEU A 319 -17.06 -14.36 -1.71
C LEU A 319 -17.11 -15.74 -1.07
N ALA A 320 -17.66 -15.84 0.13
CA ALA A 320 -17.76 -17.09 0.87
C ALA A 320 -18.72 -18.09 0.20
N ALA A 321 -19.82 -17.60 -0.39
CA ALA A 321 -20.81 -18.47 -1.02
C ALA A 321 -20.39 -18.94 -2.41
N ASP A 322 -19.86 -18.05 -3.24
CA ASP A 322 -19.73 -18.28 -4.67
C ASP A 322 -18.31 -18.66 -5.10
N TYR A 323 -17.28 -18.21 -4.34
CA TYR A 323 -15.88 -18.38 -4.74
C TYR A 323 -15.05 -19.17 -3.72
N LEU A 324 -15.22 -18.92 -2.42
CA LEU A 324 -14.42 -19.48 -1.34
C LEU A 324 -15.27 -20.14 -0.26
N PRO A 325 -15.97 -21.25 -0.56
CA PRO A 325 -16.79 -21.97 0.43
C PRO A 325 -15.91 -22.77 1.41
N VAL A 326 -15.00 -22.08 2.09
CA VAL A 326 -14.04 -22.63 3.04
C VAL A 326 -14.12 -21.89 4.37
N GLU A 327 -13.49 -22.45 5.40
CA GLU A 327 -13.36 -21.78 6.69
C GLU A 327 -12.67 -20.44 6.55
N HIS A 328 -13.22 -19.40 7.17
CA HIS A 328 -12.69 -18.06 7.12
C HIS A 328 -13.00 -17.25 8.37
N GLU A 329 -12.21 -16.20 8.59
CA GLU A 329 -12.47 -15.20 9.63
C GLU A 329 -12.40 -13.79 9.07
N ARG A 330 -13.21 -12.90 9.65
CA ARG A 330 -13.28 -11.48 9.32
C ARG A 330 -12.53 -10.68 10.37
N LEU A 331 -11.50 -10.00 9.96
CA LEU A 331 -10.63 -9.21 10.82
C LEU A 331 -10.88 -7.72 10.60
N TYR A 332 -11.89 -7.19 11.27
CA TYR A 332 -12.23 -5.76 11.22
C TYR A 332 -11.19 -4.93 11.96
N SER A 333 -10.79 -3.79 11.37
CA SER A 333 -9.96 -2.82 12.07
C SER A 333 -10.83 -1.96 12.97
N THR A 334 -10.59 -2.03 14.28
CA THR A 334 -11.29 -1.22 15.27
C THR A 334 -10.55 0.08 15.58
N GLU A 335 -9.23 0.10 15.37
CA GLU A 335 -8.40 1.28 15.60
C GLU A 335 -7.15 1.25 14.70
N THR A 336 -6.79 2.42 14.17
CA THR A 336 -5.52 2.64 13.46
C THR A 336 -4.49 3.24 14.41
N LEU A 337 -3.48 2.45 14.80
CA LEU A 337 -2.44 2.84 15.75
C LEU A 337 -1.25 3.52 15.09
N LYS A 338 -0.92 3.10 13.84
CA LYS A 338 0.12 3.70 13.00
C LYS A 338 -0.18 3.44 11.53
N GLN A 339 0.05 4.45 10.68
CA GLN A 339 -0.03 4.29 9.23
C GLN A 339 0.91 5.28 8.53
N THR A 340 2.03 4.76 8.03
CA THR A 340 3.06 5.49 7.29
C THR A 340 3.44 4.73 6.03
N GLY A 341 4.25 5.31 5.15
CA GLY A 341 4.93 4.58 4.07
C GLY A 341 5.96 3.58 4.62
N ALA A 342 6.38 2.63 3.78
CA ALA A 342 7.51 1.76 4.10
C ALA A 342 8.77 2.62 4.25
N GLN A 343 9.53 2.41 5.34
CA GLN A 343 10.73 3.17 5.63
C GLN A 343 11.94 2.25 5.77
N TYR A 344 13.00 2.61 5.09
CA TYR A 344 14.28 1.91 5.11
C TYR A 344 15.34 2.82 5.75
N GLU A 345 16.16 2.26 6.62
CA GLU A 345 17.34 2.97 7.16
C GLU A 345 18.54 2.88 6.21
N SER A 346 18.61 1.77 5.48
CA SER A 346 19.63 1.53 4.46
C SER A 346 19.14 0.47 3.47
N LEU A 347 19.49 0.63 2.23
CA LEU A 347 19.38 -0.39 1.20
C LEU A 347 20.80 -0.80 0.79
N VAL A 348 21.03 -2.11 0.61
CA VAL A 348 22.35 -2.61 0.21
C VAL A 348 22.39 -2.66 -1.30
N ALA A 349 23.28 -1.87 -1.91
CA ALA A 349 23.65 -2.03 -3.31
C ALA A 349 24.47 -3.32 -3.47
N HIS A 350 24.28 -4.06 -4.59
CA HIS A 350 25.11 -5.21 -4.89
C HIS A 350 26.53 -4.75 -5.22
N GLY A 351 27.52 -5.25 -4.47
CA GLY A 351 28.95 -5.03 -4.75
C GLY A 351 29.81 -4.49 -3.61
N GLU A 352 29.23 -4.27 -2.41
CA GLU A 352 30.01 -3.98 -1.19
C GLU A 352 30.07 -5.16 -0.22
#